data_21408111dfaae44b725e446ffe9b20bd
#
_entry.id   21408111dfaae44b725e446ffe9b20bd
#
_cell.length_a   1.000
_cell.length_b   1.000
_cell.length_c   1.000
_cell.angle_alpha   90.00
_cell.angle_beta   90.00
_cell.angle_gamma   90.00
#
_symmetry.space_group_name_H-M   'P 1'
#
loop_
_entity.id
_entity.type
_entity.pdbx_description
1 polymer ?
#
loop_
_entity_poly.entity_id
_entity_poly.type
_entity_poly.pdbx_seq_one_letter_code
_entity_poly.pdbx_strand_id
1 'polypeptide(L)'
;MESLRYFIAHNGGLKIMENRSGAVQPVGEFFAGKTLEHLIGCRKKPEIVFAAVAFDGGYRSEDAGKSWTKIMEGDVRTFTVDPHDERIVYMGIGPIRLFRSEDMGTTWEPLDGMLAIPEEAKKKWDVPPRLRGVEFPHVRHIFIHPDDQNLIYVLLEHGGVLLSRDRGKSWYDRSIGIGYVDMHYIENYPGSKERYYVSSARGFYRSDNSGEHWRRVENGMPWGYTELHSYSHEWHFMSGDPPRMVLCGGRGSPGVWSREKIHPHGCILLSEDAGENWRVSTQGLEKENPWMPWVLLHHPTDSSALFCGMGDGARGYGFDARIGGKGALYMSRDRGDSWEPVMQNTPSILTAWVAPN
;
A
#
# COMPACT_ATOMS: atom_id res chain seq x y z
N MET A 1 -12.57 0.26 25.88
CA MET A 1 -11.95 -0.04 24.57
C MET A 1 -12.42 1.00 23.58
N GLU A 2 -11.52 1.54 22.81
CA GLU A 2 -11.83 2.53 21.79
C GLU A 2 -12.75 1.92 20.73
N SER A 3 -13.77 2.68 20.29
CA SER A 3 -14.69 2.22 19.27
C SER A 3 -14.05 2.46 17.88
N LEU A 4 -13.65 1.40 17.22
CA LEU A 4 -13.03 1.44 15.89
C LEU A 4 -13.92 0.78 14.84
N ARG A 5 -13.89 1.33 13.63
CA ARG A 5 -14.47 0.76 12.43
C ARG A 5 -13.36 0.30 11.49
N TYR A 6 -13.46 -0.93 11.04
CA TYR A 6 -12.50 -1.59 10.16
C TYR A 6 -13.13 -1.81 8.80
N PHE A 7 -12.50 -1.29 7.77
CA PHE A 7 -12.83 -1.55 6.37
C PHE A 7 -11.83 -2.59 5.87
N ILE A 8 -12.27 -3.79 5.61
CA ILE A 8 -11.44 -4.94 5.25
C ILE A 8 -11.74 -5.37 3.82
N ALA A 9 -10.83 -5.07 2.90
CA ALA A 9 -10.92 -5.52 1.52
C ALA A 9 -10.26 -6.88 1.33
N HIS A 10 -10.91 -7.73 0.56
CA HIS A 10 -10.47 -9.08 0.27
C HIS A 10 -10.81 -9.49 -1.18
N ASN A 11 -10.33 -10.65 -1.63
CA ASN A 11 -10.67 -11.20 -2.94
C ASN A 11 -12.14 -11.64 -2.99
N GLY A 12 -13.05 -10.73 -3.14
CA GLY A 12 -14.49 -11.03 -3.18
C GLY A 12 -15.33 -9.93 -2.59
N GLY A 13 -14.73 -8.81 -2.20
CA GLY A 13 -15.47 -7.64 -1.77
C GLY A 13 -14.86 -6.89 -0.59
N LEU A 14 -15.69 -6.08 0.02
CA LEU A 14 -15.40 -5.28 1.20
C LEU A 14 -16.28 -5.73 2.36
N LYS A 15 -15.68 -6.01 3.51
CA LYS A 15 -16.37 -6.16 4.80
C LYS A 15 -16.10 -4.96 5.68
N ILE A 16 -17.15 -4.44 6.28
CA ILE A 16 -17.05 -3.39 7.30
C ILE A 16 -17.39 -4.00 8.64
N MET A 17 -16.47 -3.83 9.59
CA MET A 17 -16.57 -4.39 10.94
C MET A 17 -16.49 -3.27 11.97
N GLU A 18 -17.14 -3.45 13.11
CA GLU A 18 -17.07 -2.52 14.24
C GLU A 18 -16.75 -3.25 15.54
N ASN A 19 -15.94 -2.61 16.38
CA ASN A 19 -15.77 -3.08 17.75
C ASN A 19 -16.95 -2.57 18.60
N ARG A 20 -17.83 -3.49 18.99
CA ARG A 20 -18.98 -3.23 19.85
C ARG A 20 -18.90 -4.11 21.10
N SER A 21 -18.90 -3.48 22.27
CA SER A 21 -18.92 -4.20 23.56
C SER A 21 -17.81 -5.25 23.70
N GLY A 22 -16.62 -4.98 23.13
CA GLY A 22 -15.45 -5.86 23.23
C GLY A 22 -15.38 -6.97 22.18
N ALA A 23 -16.32 -7.04 21.24
CA ALA A 23 -16.27 -7.96 20.11
C ALA A 23 -16.33 -7.21 18.78
N VAL A 24 -15.54 -7.68 17.79
CA VAL A 24 -15.57 -7.16 16.41
C VAL A 24 -16.70 -7.85 15.67
N GLN A 25 -17.68 -7.09 15.17
CA GLN A 25 -18.88 -7.59 14.50
C GLN A 25 -19.05 -6.99 13.11
N PRO A 26 -19.56 -7.74 12.11
CA PRO A 26 -19.84 -7.22 10.79
C PRO A 26 -21.02 -6.24 10.83
N VAL A 27 -20.88 -5.12 10.11
CA VAL A 27 -21.93 -4.09 9.97
C VAL A 27 -22.28 -3.79 8.53
N GLY A 28 -21.49 -4.27 7.55
CA GLY A 28 -21.80 -4.12 6.13
C GLY A 28 -20.90 -4.98 5.24
N GLU A 29 -21.42 -5.34 4.06
CA GLU A 29 -20.70 -6.02 2.99
C GLU A 29 -21.02 -5.34 1.65
N PHE A 30 -19.97 -5.04 0.86
CA PHE A 30 -20.08 -4.33 -0.41
C PHE A 30 -19.15 -4.95 -1.47
N PHE A 31 -19.36 -4.59 -2.72
CA PHE A 31 -18.51 -4.98 -3.85
C PHE A 31 -18.36 -6.50 -4.01
N ALA A 32 -19.43 -7.26 -3.80
CA ALA A 32 -19.42 -8.71 -3.89
C ALA A 32 -18.83 -9.20 -5.23
N GLY A 33 -17.86 -10.11 -5.17
CA GLY A 33 -17.16 -10.67 -6.33
C GLY A 33 -16.11 -9.73 -6.95
N LYS A 34 -15.84 -8.56 -6.39
CA LYS A 34 -14.85 -7.60 -6.91
C LYS A 34 -13.60 -7.57 -6.05
N THR A 35 -12.48 -7.19 -6.65
CA THR A 35 -11.20 -6.99 -5.97
C THR A 35 -10.98 -5.50 -5.73
N LEU A 36 -10.75 -5.13 -4.47
CA LEU A 36 -10.36 -3.78 -4.11
C LEU A 36 -8.84 -3.68 -4.04
N GLU A 37 -8.30 -2.66 -4.71
CA GLU A 37 -6.85 -2.40 -4.74
C GLU A 37 -6.40 -1.47 -3.62
N HIS A 38 -7.24 -0.51 -3.26
CA HIS A 38 -6.92 0.46 -2.23
C HIS A 38 -8.16 0.95 -1.49
N LEU A 39 -7.99 1.21 -0.20
CA LEU A 39 -8.95 1.86 0.68
C LEU A 39 -8.25 2.98 1.44
N ILE A 40 -8.86 4.15 1.50
CA ILE A 40 -8.39 5.28 2.31
C ILE A 40 -9.55 6.15 2.75
N GLY A 41 -9.48 6.70 3.96
CA GLY A 41 -10.45 7.67 4.46
C GLY A 41 -9.79 8.99 4.83
N CYS A 42 -10.61 10.02 5.00
CA CYS A 42 -10.20 11.30 5.54
C CYS A 42 -10.09 11.20 7.06
N ARG A 43 -8.98 11.64 7.64
CA ARG A 43 -8.76 11.56 9.10
C ARG A 43 -9.65 12.53 9.89
N LYS A 44 -9.87 13.74 9.35
CA LYS A 44 -10.71 14.79 9.97
C LYS A 44 -12.19 14.62 9.67
N LYS A 45 -12.52 13.79 8.65
CA LYS A 45 -13.89 13.47 8.23
C LYS A 45 -14.00 11.96 8.02
N PRO A 46 -14.03 11.16 9.09
CA PRO A 46 -13.98 9.70 8.99
C PRO A 46 -15.18 9.08 8.27
N GLU A 47 -16.26 9.85 8.06
CA GLU A 47 -17.39 9.46 7.23
C GLU A 47 -17.05 9.39 5.73
N ILE A 48 -15.97 10.08 5.28
CA ILE A 48 -15.55 10.08 3.88
C ILE A 48 -14.49 9.01 3.68
N VAL A 49 -14.81 8.02 2.85
CA VAL A 49 -13.93 6.90 2.51
C VAL A 49 -13.93 6.67 1.00
N PHE A 50 -12.75 6.40 0.45
CA PHE A 50 -12.55 6.07 -0.96
C PHE A 50 -12.16 4.61 -1.13
N ALA A 51 -12.70 3.97 -2.18
CA ALA A 51 -12.37 2.61 -2.56
C ALA A 51 -12.00 2.54 -4.04
N ALA A 52 -10.82 2.01 -4.35
CA ALA A 52 -10.38 1.69 -5.69
C ALA A 52 -10.72 0.22 -5.99
N VAL A 53 -11.59 -0.01 -6.97
CA VAL A 53 -12.05 -1.34 -7.37
C VAL A 53 -11.46 -1.65 -8.75
N ALA A 54 -10.58 -2.65 -8.80
CA ALA A 54 -9.86 -3.03 -10.01
C ALA A 54 -10.81 -3.28 -11.20
N PHE A 55 -10.48 -2.70 -12.35
CA PHE A 55 -11.22 -2.83 -13.62
C PHE A 55 -12.71 -2.45 -13.56
N ASP A 56 -13.13 -1.75 -12.51
CA ASP A 56 -14.52 -1.34 -12.31
C ASP A 56 -14.63 0.17 -12.08
N GLY A 57 -13.89 0.72 -11.15
CA GLY A 57 -13.92 2.16 -10.91
C GLY A 57 -13.47 2.62 -9.54
N GLY A 58 -13.57 3.92 -9.33
CA GLY A 58 -13.41 4.57 -8.05
C GLY A 58 -14.75 4.84 -7.38
N TYR A 59 -14.81 4.60 -6.09
CA TYR A 59 -16.01 4.80 -5.28
C TYR A 59 -15.73 5.67 -4.08
N ARG A 60 -16.75 6.41 -3.65
CA ARG A 60 -16.73 7.28 -2.48
C ARG A 60 -17.93 7.00 -1.59
N SER A 61 -17.71 6.93 -0.28
CA SER A 61 -18.71 6.95 0.75
C SER A 61 -18.68 8.30 1.47
N GLU A 62 -19.84 8.78 1.90
CA GLU A 62 -20.02 9.98 2.72
C GLU A 62 -20.67 9.67 4.08
N ASP A 63 -20.89 8.40 4.37
CA ASP A 63 -21.65 7.93 5.54
C ASP A 63 -20.92 6.80 6.28
N ALA A 64 -19.57 6.87 6.26
CA ALA A 64 -18.68 5.89 6.88
C ALA A 64 -18.90 4.46 6.36
N GLY A 65 -19.09 4.33 5.05
CA GLY A 65 -19.17 3.06 4.34
C GLY A 65 -20.55 2.43 4.29
N LYS A 66 -21.61 3.09 4.77
CA LYS A 66 -22.97 2.53 4.70
C LYS A 66 -23.54 2.54 3.27
N SER A 67 -23.08 3.48 2.45
CA SER A 67 -23.39 3.53 1.02
C SER A 67 -22.19 4.00 0.22
N TRP A 68 -22.17 3.68 -1.09
CA TRP A 68 -21.07 3.98 -1.99
C TRP A 68 -21.56 4.53 -3.32
N THR A 69 -21.00 5.65 -3.74
CA THR A 69 -21.27 6.28 -5.03
C THR A 69 -20.06 6.08 -5.93
N LYS A 70 -20.25 5.61 -7.16
CA LYS A 70 -19.18 5.54 -8.16
C LYS A 70 -18.84 6.95 -8.63
N ILE A 71 -17.59 7.33 -8.53
CA ILE A 71 -17.08 8.68 -8.86
C ILE A 71 -16.15 8.67 -10.07
N MET A 72 -15.70 7.50 -10.53
CA MET A 72 -14.88 7.34 -11.73
C MET A 72 -15.09 5.95 -12.31
N GLU A 73 -15.25 5.86 -13.62
CA GLU A 73 -15.26 4.60 -14.35
C GLU A 73 -13.85 4.14 -14.72
N GLY A 74 -13.67 2.85 -14.95
CA GLY A 74 -12.42 2.28 -15.46
C GLY A 74 -11.53 1.68 -14.38
N ASP A 75 -10.23 1.59 -14.66
CA ASP A 75 -9.29 0.85 -13.82
C ASP A 75 -8.65 1.76 -12.75
N VAL A 76 -9.42 2.14 -11.74
CA VAL A 76 -8.91 2.92 -10.61
C VAL A 76 -8.11 2.04 -9.66
N ARG A 77 -6.89 2.47 -9.34
CA ARG A 77 -5.91 1.69 -8.58
C ARG A 77 -5.58 2.23 -7.21
N THR A 78 -5.57 3.55 -7.05
CA THR A 78 -5.19 4.15 -5.77
C THR A 78 -5.82 5.52 -5.58
N PHE A 79 -6.00 5.90 -4.32
CA PHE A 79 -6.34 7.25 -3.89
C PHE A 79 -5.33 7.72 -2.85
N THR A 80 -5.12 9.02 -2.76
CA THR A 80 -4.35 9.63 -1.67
C THR A 80 -5.01 10.95 -1.28
N VAL A 81 -5.27 11.13 0.01
CA VAL A 81 -5.74 12.39 0.57
C VAL A 81 -4.53 13.26 0.88
N ASP A 82 -4.54 14.51 0.45
CA ASP A 82 -3.44 15.46 0.68
C ASP A 82 -3.31 15.73 2.20
N PRO A 83 -2.12 15.51 2.79
CA PRO A 83 -1.92 15.71 4.23
C PRO A 83 -2.01 17.17 4.67
N HIS A 84 -1.90 18.12 3.73
CA HIS A 84 -2.00 19.56 4.01
C HIS A 84 -3.44 20.07 3.96
N ASP A 85 -4.26 19.49 3.07
CA ASP A 85 -5.68 19.86 2.88
C ASP A 85 -6.50 18.65 2.42
N GLU A 86 -7.28 18.06 3.32
CA GLU A 86 -8.11 16.89 3.03
C GLU A 86 -9.19 17.10 1.94
N ARG A 87 -9.45 18.34 1.52
CA ARG A 87 -10.31 18.61 0.35
C ARG A 87 -9.65 18.16 -0.94
N ILE A 88 -8.30 18.11 -0.94
CA ILE A 88 -7.52 17.70 -2.10
C ILE A 88 -7.31 16.19 -2.04
N VAL A 89 -7.73 15.52 -3.09
CA VAL A 89 -7.57 14.07 -3.24
C VAL A 89 -6.96 13.78 -4.60
N TYR A 90 -5.99 12.89 -4.63
CA TYR A 90 -5.39 12.39 -5.87
C TYR A 90 -5.88 10.97 -6.14
N MET A 91 -6.04 10.65 -7.41
CA MET A 91 -6.47 9.33 -7.88
C MET A 91 -5.57 8.86 -9.02
N GLY A 92 -5.03 7.65 -8.87
CA GLY A 92 -4.22 6.99 -9.89
C GLY A 92 -4.97 5.86 -10.56
N ILE A 93 -4.81 5.74 -11.88
CA ILE A 93 -5.51 4.73 -12.69
C ILE A 93 -4.54 3.95 -13.59
N GLY A 94 -5.06 2.91 -14.21
CA GLY A 94 -4.49 2.19 -15.36
C GLY A 94 -5.32 2.39 -16.65
N PRO A 95 -4.70 2.55 -17.84
CA PRO A 95 -3.29 2.88 -18.07
C PRO A 95 -2.87 4.16 -17.34
N ILE A 96 -1.56 4.34 -17.12
CA ILE A 96 -1.02 5.41 -16.29
C ILE A 96 -1.65 6.77 -16.57
N ARG A 97 -2.46 7.24 -15.63
CA ARG A 97 -2.97 8.61 -15.54
C ARG A 97 -3.18 9.00 -14.08
N LEU A 98 -3.08 10.27 -13.81
CA LEU A 98 -3.29 10.87 -12.50
C LEU A 98 -4.40 11.91 -12.59
N PHE A 99 -5.26 11.94 -11.59
CA PHE A 99 -6.32 12.93 -11.44
C PHE A 99 -6.21 13.59 -10.07
N ARG A 100 -6.70 14.82 -9.99
CA ARG A 100 -6.79 15.57 -8.75
C ARG A 100 -8.19 16.14 -8.58
N SER A 101 -8.68 16.09 -7.35
CA SER A 101 -9.90 16.75 -6.89
C SER A 101 -9.51 17.82 -5.88
N GLU A 102 -10.28 18.92 -5.83
CA GLU A 102 -10.17 19.98 -4.80
C GLU A 102 -11.42 20.06 -3.92
N ASP A 103 -12.37 19.15 -4.11
CA ASP A 103 -13.69 19.12 -3.47
C ASP A 103 -14.04 17.76 -2.84
N MET A 104 -13.01 17.09 -2.26
CA MET A 104 -13.14 15.78 -1.61
C MET A 104 -13.65 14.69 -2.57
N GLY A 105 -13.19 14.71 -3.84
CA GLY A 105 -13.51 13.67 -4.80
C GLY A 105 -14.88 13.81 -5.47
N THR A 106 -15.51 14.98 -5.43
CA THR A 106 -16.77 15.23 -6.14
C THR A 106 -16.51 15.47 -7.63
N THR A 107 -15.50 16.30 -7.94
CA THR A 107 -15.05 16.55 -9.33
C THR A 107 -13.58 16.24 -9.49
N TRP A 108 -13.15 15.88 -10.72
CA TRP A 108 -11.80 15.41 -11.01
C TRP A 108 -11.21 16.09 -12.24
N GLU A 109 -10.00 16.61 -12.10
CA GLU A 109 -9.20 17.17 -13.19
C GLU A 109 -8.01 16.27 -13.50
N PRO A 110 -7.70 15.98 -14.78
CA PRO A 110 -6.52 15.20 -15.13
C PRO A 110 -5.23 16.00 -14.91
N LEU A 111 -4.19 15.34 -14.42
CA LEU A 111 -2.83 15.86 -14.31
C LEU A 111 -1.96 15.25 -15.43
N ASP A 112 -2.17 15.73 -16.67
CA ASP A 112 -1.56 15.13 -17.87
C ASP A 112 -0.06 15.44 -18.04
N GLY A 113 0.55 16.26 -17.18
CA GLY A 113 1.99 16.52 -17.18
C GLY A 113 2.86 15.25 -17.11
N MET A 114 2.34 14.17 -16.52
CA MET A 114 3.00 12.87 -16.50
C MET A 114 3.18 12.27 -17.90
N LEU A 115 2.28 12.57 -18.83
CA LEU A 115 2.34 12.09 -20.22
C LEU A 115 3.46 12.77 -21.04
N ALA A 116 3.98 13.91 -20.56
CA ALA A 116 5.08 14.63 -21.19
C ALA A 116 6.48 14.10 -20.84
N ILE A 117 6.57 13.06 -20.00
CA ILE A 117 7.84 12.37 -19.71
C ILE A 117 8.45 11.85 -21.01
N PRO A 118 9.79 11.98 -21.21
CA PRO A 118 10.46 11.50 -22.40
C PRO A 118 10.19 10.03 -22.72
N GLU A 119 10.00 9.70 -23.99
CA GLU A 119 9.70 8.32 -24.45
C GLU A 119 10.78 7.33 -24.02
N GLU A 120 12.05 7.75 -23.92
CA GLU A 120 13.14 6.91 -23.42
C GLU A 120 12.89 6.43 -21.97
N ALA A 121 12.36 7.32 -21.11
CA ALA A 121 12.00 6.97 -19.74
C ALA A 121 10.76 6.07 -19.69
N LYS A 122 9.86 6.16 -20.66
CA LYS A 122 8.67 5.31 -20.76
C LYS A 122 8.96 3.89 -21.26
N LYS A 123 10.13 3.64 -21.85
CA LYS A 123 10.50 2.27 -22.31
C LYS A 123 10.44 1.21 -21.20
N LYS A 124 10.58 1.61 -19.94
CA LYS A 124 10.41 0.72 -18.79
C LYS A 124 8.96 0.54 -18.34
N TRP A 125 8.01 1.30 -18.92
CA TRP A 125 6.59 1.17 -18.68
C TRP A 125 6.05 -0.03 -19.47
N ASP A 126 6.54 -1.20 -19.15
CA ASP A 126 6.21 -2.43 -19.87
C ASP A 126 5.89 -3.55 -18.87
N VAL A 127 4.73 -4.14 -19.04
CA VAL A 127 4.31 -5.29 -18.25
C VAL A 127 4.89 -6.54 -18.89
N PRO A 128 5.68 -7.34 -18.16
CA PRO A 128 6.20 -8.57 -18.70
C PRO A 128 5.07 -9.46 -19.27
N PRO A 129 5.18 -9.99 -20.50
CA PRO A 129 4.11 -10.76 -21.18
C PRO A 129 3.60 -11.98 -20.42
N ARG A 130 4.30 -12.37 -19.34
CA ARG A 130 3.96 -13.54 -18.51
C ARG A 130 3.06 -13.20 -17.31
N LEU A 131 2.83 -11.90 -17.05
CA LEU A 131 1.93 -11.46 -15.97
C LEU A 131 0.50 -11.46 -16.49
N ARG A 132 -0.21 -12.54 -16.25
CA ARG A 132 -1.65 -12.64 -16.59
C ARG A 132 -2.43 -11.70 -15.67
N GLY A 133 -3.34 -10.90 -16.25
CA GLY A 133 -4.25 -10.01 -15.52
C GLY A 133 -3.71 -8.61 -15.22
N VAL A 134 -2.44 -8.30 -15.59
CA VAL A 134 -1.95 -6.93 -15.66
C VAL A 134 -1.74 -6.62 -17.14
N GLU A 135 -2.66 -5.85 -17.72
CA GLU A 135 -2.63 -5.57 -19.16
C GLU A 135 -1.74 -4.38 -19.50
N PHE A 136 -1.52 -3.50 -18.52
CA PHE A 136 -0.74 -2.27 -18.69
C PHE A 136 -0.17 -1.78 -17.35
N PRO A 137 0.91 -0.98 -17.36
CA PRO A 137 1.42 -0.32 -16.19
C PRO A 137 0.38 0.64 -15.61
N HIS A 138 0.35 0.79 -14.30
CA HIS A 138 -0.62 1.65 -13.64
C HIS A 138 -0.01 2.38 -12.43
N VAL A 139 -0.71 3.41 -11.97
CA VAL A 139 -0.33 4.15 -10.76
C VAL A 139 -0.62 3.29 -9.55
N ARG A 140 0.42 2.92 -8.81
CA ARG A 140 0.34 2.03 -7.66
C ARG A 140 0.22 2.77 -6.33
N HIS A 141 0.99 3.84 -6.16
CA HIS A 141 1.00 4.64 -4.95
C HIS A 141 1.28 6.12 -5.27
N ILE A 142 0.68 7.01 -4.50
CA ILE A 142 0.88 8.46 -4.61
C ILE A 142 1.28 8.94 -3.21
N PHE A 143 2.43 9.57 -3.10
CA PHE A 143 2.94 10.12 -1.86
C PHE A 143 3.12 11.64 -2.00
N ILE A 144 2.49 12.40 -1.10
CA ILE A 144 2.69 13.83 -0.96
C ILE A 144 3.56 14.07 0.27
N HIS A 145 4.65 14.81 0.11
CA HIS A 145 5.56 15.07 1.20
C HIS A 145 4.86 15.86 2.33
N PRO A 146 4.92 15.42 3.60
CA PRO A 146 4.16 16.04 4.69
C PRO A 146 4.57 17.48 5.02
N ASP A 147 5.80 17.91 4.68
CA ASP A 147 6.30 19.26 4.92
C ASP A 147 6.42 20.12 3.64
N ASP A 148 6.02 19.58 2.48
CA ASP A 148 6.08 20.30 1.21
C ASP A 148 5.05 19.78 0.18
N GLN A 149 3.92 20.46 0.09
CA GLN A 149 2.84 20.09 -0.82
C GLN A 149 3.21 20.09 -2.31
N ASN A 150 4.35 20.68 -2.70
CA ASN A 150 4.81 20.68 -4.09
C ASN A 150 5.52 19.38 -4.46
N LEU A 151 6.04 18.65 -3.45
CA LEU A 151 6.75 17.39 -3.68
C LEU A 151 5.76 16.23 -3.68
N ILE A 152 5.58 15.64 -4.86
CA ILE A 152 4.72 14.48 -5.06
C ILE A 152 5.55 13.37 -5.73
N TYR A 153 5.57 12.20 -5.12
CA TYR A 153 6.09 10.99 -5.74
C TYR A 153 4.94 10.10 -6.19
N VAL A 154 5.08 9.53 -7.37
CA VAL A 154 4.16 8.53 -7.90
C VAL A 154 4.95 7.27 -8.20
N LEU A 155 4.47 6.17 -7.66
CA LEU A 155 4.98 4.84 -7.94
C LEU A 155 4.13 4.17 -9.02
N LEU A 156 4.81 3.58 -9.96
CA LEU A 156 4.18 2.82 -11.04
C LEU A 156 4.44 1.33 -10.85
N GLU A 157 3.38 0.53 -10.81
CA GLU A 157 3.52 -0.91 -10.99
C GLU A 157 3.98 -1.14 -12.44
N HIS A 158 5.21 -1.68 -12.61
CA HIS A 158 5.92 -1.79 -13.88
C HIS A 158 6.23 -0.44 -14.56
N GLY A 159 6.81 0.50 -13.80
CA GLY A 159 7.16 1.81 -14.38
C GLY A 159 8.16 2.64 -13.56
N GLY A 160 8.42 2.24 -12.31
CA GLY A 160 9.38 2.91 -11.44
C GLY A 160 8.82 4.07 -10.64
N VAL A 161 9.67 5.04 -10.35
CA VAL A 161 9.41 6.18 -9.48
C VAL A 161 9.40 7.47 -10.29
N LEU A 162 8.34 8.26 -10.16
CA LEU A 162 8.23 9.60 -10.72
C LEU A 162 8.17 10.63 -9.60
N LEU A 163 8.80 11.79 -9.82
CA LEU A 163 8.78 12.94 -8.92
C LEU A 163 8.23 14.17 -9.64
N SER A 164 7.29 14.84 -9.01
CA SER A 164 6.90 16.23 -9.30
C SER A 164 7.39 17.15 -8.18
N ARG A 165 7.80 18.37 -8.56
CA ARG A 165 8.18 19.46 -7.64
C ARG A 165 7.26 20.67 -7.74
N ASP A 166 6.15 20.54 -8.44
CA ASP A 166 5.21 21.61 -8.80
C ASP A 166 3.74 21.16 -8.73
N ARG A 167 3.43 20.27 -7.77
CA ARG A 167 2.09 19.72 -7.52
C ARG A 167 1.51 18.94 -8.71
N GLY A 168 2.34 18.19 -9.43
CA GLY A 168 1.91 17.32 -10.51
C GLY A 168 1.84 17.99 -11.90
N LYS A 169 2.33 19.22 -12.07
CA LYS A 169 2.35 19.89 -13.39
C LYS A 169 3.44 19.34 -14.29
N SER A 170 4.62 19.02 -13.73
CA SER A 170 5.73 18.38 -14.45
C SER A 170 6.30 17.22 -13.67
N TRP A 171 6.92 16.25 -14.37
CA TRP A 171 7.38 15.01 -13.77
C TRP A 171 8.75 14.61 -14.28
N TYR A 172 9.52 13.98 -13.38
CA TYR A 172 10.87 13.50 -13.63
C TYR A 172 10.97 12.03 -13.20
N ASP A 173 11.60 11.21 -14.03
CA ASP A 173 11.95 9.86 -13.66
C ASP A 173 13.02 9.85 -12.55
N ARG A 174 12.79 9.02 -11.53
CA ARG A 174 13.62 8.87 -10.35
C ARG A 174 13.84 7.38 -10.00
N SER A 175 14.14 6.57 -11.01
CA SER A 175 14.28 5.11 -10.85
C SER A 175 15.72 4.60 -10.90
N ILE A 176 16.73 5.47 -10.97
CA ILE A 176 18.15 5.06 -11.10
C ILE A 176 18.60 4.30 -9.84
N GLY A 177 19.12 3.08 -10.03
CA GLY A 177 19.57 2.21 -8.93
C GLY A 177 18.54 1.17 -8.50
N ILE A 178 17.28 1.25 -8.99
CA ILE A 178 16.26 0.23 -8.75
C ILE A 178 16.41 -0.87 -9.80
N GLY A 179 16.69 -2.11 -9.36
CA GLY A 179 16.92 -3.24 -10.26
C GLY A 179 15.64 -3.80 -10.90
N TYR A 180 14.48 -3.59 -10.29
CA TYR A 180 13.18 -4.05 -10.83
C TYR A 180 12.08 -3.04 -10.49
N VAL A 181 11.50 -2.44 -11.50
CA VAL A 181 10.64 -1.25 -11.41
C VAL A 181 9.15 -1.54 -11.17
N ASP A 182 8.84 -2.65 -10.55
CA ASP A 182 7.52 -2.99 -10.03
C ASP A 182 7.41 -2.48 -8.60
N MET A 183 6.84 -1.28 -8.45
CA MET A 183 6.91 -0.50 -7.22
C MET A 183 5.66 -0.64 -6.38
N HIS A 184 5.81 -0.62 -5.04
CA HIS A 184 4.69 -0.82 -4.13
C HIS A 184 4.39 0.37 -3.23
N TYR A 185 5.36 0.86 -2.46
CA TYR A 185 5.15 1.90 -1.45
C TYR A 185 6.37 2.79 -1.30
N ILE A 186 6.18 4.08 -1.01
CA ILE A 186 7.24 5.08 -0.77
C ILE A 186 6.86 5.99 0.39
N GLU A 187 7.85 6.34 1.20
CA GLU A 187 7.73 7.32 2.28
C GLU A 187 9.08 8.01 2.50
N ASN A 188 9.07 9.26 3.02
CA ASN A 188 10.30 9.94 3.41
C ASN A 188 10.71 9.55 4.83
N TYR A 189 12.01 9.63 5.11
CA TYR A 189 12.48 9.63 6.49
C TYR A 189 11.89 10.84 7.23
N PRO A 190 11.29 10.68 8.42
CA PRO A 190 10.67 11.77 9.15
C PRO A 190 11.56 13.00 9.29
N GLY A 191 11.05 14.17 8.89
CA GLY A 191 11.79 15.43 8.88
C GLY A 191 12.82 15.62 7.77
N SER A 192 12.93 14.69 6.82
CA SER A 192 13.87 14.81 5.70
C SER A 192 13.16 15.02 4.37
N LYS A 193 13.62 15.98 3.59
CA LYS A 193 13.19 16.19 2.19
C LYS A 193 14.07 15.46 1.17
N GLU A 194 15.16 14.83 1.61
CA GLU A 194 16.15 14.18 0.73
C GLU A 194 16.16 12.66 0.87
N ARG A 195 15.85 12.15 2.07
CA ARG A 195 15.89 10.72 2.35
C ARG A 195 14.53 10.08 2.18
N TYR A 196 14.47 9.11 1.28
CA TYR A 196 13.28 8.32 0.97
C TYR A 196 13.59 6.84 0.95
N TYR A 197 12.55 6.05 1.17
CA TYR A 197 12.61 4.60 1.03
C TYR A 197 11.49 4.13 0.11
N VAL A 198 11.77 3.06 -0.63
CA VAL A 198 10.81 2.51 -1.56
C VAL A 198 10.86 0.99 -1.54
N SER A 199 9.69 0.35 -1.51
CA SER A 199 9.53 -1.09 -1.67
C SER A 199 9.17 -1.46 -3.10
N SER A 200 9.62 -2.63 -3.51
CA SER A 200 9.32 -3.20 -4.83
C SER A 200 9.14 -4.72 -4.76
N ALA A 201 8.67 -5.32 -5.88
CA ALA A 201 8.56 -6.76 -6.00
C ALA A 201 9.92 -7.50 -5.94
N ARG A 202 11.05 -6.77 -5.97
CA ARG A 202 12.40 -7.34 -5.87
C ARG A 202 13.37 -6.47 -5.10
N GLY A 203 12.95 -6.00 -3.94
CA GLY A 203 13.87 -5.31 -3.06
C GLY A 203 13.28 -4.13 -2.30
N PHE A 204 14.05 -3.69 -1.32
CA PHE A 204 13.81 -2.51 -0.53
C PHE A 204 14.99 -1.55 -0.68
N TYR A 205 14.69 -0.30 -1.01
CA TYR A 205 15.71 0.66 -1.43
C TYR A 205 15.61 1.94 -0.63
N ARG A 206 16.75 2.62 -0.49
CA ARG A 206 16.88 3.95 0.09
C ARG A 206 17.55 4.91 -0.87
N SER A 207 17.10 6.15 -0.88
CA SER A 207 17.75 7.30 -1.48
C SER A 207 18.05 8.34 -0.41
N ASP A 208 19.17 9.00 -0.49
CA ASP A 208 19.58 10.13 0.35
C ASP A 208 19.68 11.45 -0.45
N ASN A 209 19.14 11.47 -1.69
CA ASN A 209 19.21 12.59 -2.62
C ASN A 209 17.91 12.79 -3.42
N SER A 210 16.76 12.72 -2.72
CA SER A 210 15.42 12.92 -3.32
C SER A 210 15.11 11.98 -4.48
N GLY A 211 15.58 10.73 -4.44
CA GLY A 211 15.33 9.72 -5.46
C GLY A 211 16.22 9.81 -6.69
N GLU A 212 17.25 10.69 -6.73
CA GLU A 212 18.18 10.73 -7.87
C GLU A 212 18.95 9.43 -8.04
N HIS A 213 19.24 8.75 -6.93
CA HIS A 213 19.84 7.43 -6.92
C HIS A 213 19.34 6.62 -5.73
N TRP A 214 19.08 5.32 -5.96
CA TRP A 214 18.63 4.36 -4.95
C TRP A 214 19.68 3.29 -4.71
N ARG A 215 19.87 2.91 -3.45
CA ARG A 215 20.67 1.74 -3.05
C ARG A 215 19.80 0.76 -2.27
N ARG A 216 20.09 -0.51 -2.42
CA ARG A 216 19.41 -1.59 -1.71
C ARG A 216 19.80 -1.60 -0.23
N VAL A 217 18.83 -1.80 0.68
CA VAL A 217 19.03 -1.78 2.14
C VAL A 217 18.28 -2.94 2.80
N GLU A 218 18.86 -4.15 2.72
CA GLU A 218 18.22 -5.41 3.12
C GLU A 218 19.10 -6.26 4.04
N ASN A 219 20.11 -5.69 4.69
CA ASN A 219 20.98 -6.43 5.59
C ASN A 219 20.19 -7.02 6.77
N GLY A 220 20.33 -8.33 7.02
CA GLY A 220 19.58 -9.05 8.06
C GLY A 220 18.19 -9.56 7.66
N MET A 221 17.71 -9.27 6.45
CA MET A 221 16.48 -9.88 5.94
C MET A 221 16.65 -11.38 5.68
N PRO A 222 15.65 -12.22 5.99
CA PRO A 222 15.84 -13.69 6.05
C PRO A 222 16.01 -14.37 4.70
N TRP A 223 15.80 -13.69 3.58
CA TRP A 223 15.91 -14.26 2.22
C TRP A 223 17.18 -13.89 1.47
N GLY A 224 18.08 -13.10 2.10
CA GLY A 224 19.37 -12.71 1.51
C GLY A 224 19.26 -11.73 0.33
N TYR A 225 20.42 -11.31 -0.18
CA TYR A 225 20.56 -10.30 -1.23
C TYR A 225 20.33 -10.81 -2.66
N THR A 226 19.51 -11.82 -2.88
CA THR A 226 19.25 -12.26 -4.26
C THR A 226 18.00 -11.59 -4.81
N GLU A 227 18.11 -10.95 -5.97
CA GLU A 227 17.01 -10.22 -6.64
C GLU A 227 15.72 -11.05 -6.85
N LEU A 228 15.83 -12.37 -6.83
CA LEU A 228 14.71 -13.28 -7.04
C LEU A 228 13.95 -13.65 -5.76
N HIS A 229 14.47 -13.31 -4.57
CA HIS A 229 13.95 -13.83 -3.32
C HIS A 229 13.40 -12.78 -2.35
N SER A 230 13.54 -11.50 -2.67
CA SER A 230 13.04 -10.39 -1.86
C SER A 230 11.74 -9.87 -2.45
N TYR A 231 10.69 -9.79 -1.62
CA TYR A 231 9.43 -9.13 -1.93
C TYR A 231 9.08 -8.21 -0.78
N SER A 232 9.15 -6.92 -1.01
CA SER A 232 8.83 -5.89 -0.03
C SER A 232 7.54 -5.20 -0.44
N HIS A 233 6.63 -5.05 0.51
CA HIS A 233 5.32 -4.49 0.24
C HIS A 233 5.11 -3.18 1.00
N GLU A 234 4.11 -3.06 1.83
CA GLU A 234 3.82 -1.87 2.61
C GLU A 234 4.72 -1.77 3.84
N TRP A 235 5.06 -0.56 4.23
CA TRP A 235 5.94 -0.29 5.36
C TRP A 235 5.69 1.12 5.90
N HIS A 236 6.04 1.36 7.19
CA HIS A 236 5.85 2.65 7.83
C HIS A 236 6.94 2.97 8.85
N PHE A 237 7.12 4.26 9.09
CA PHE A 237 7.85 4.74 10.27
C PHE A 237 6.93 4.78 11.48
N MET A 238 7.39 4.22 12.59
CA MET A 238 6.77 4.36 13.91
C MET A 238 7.50 5.43 14.71
N SER A 239 6.77 6.11 15.60
CA SER A 239 7.32 7.13 16.50
C SER A 239 8.50 6.61 17.31
N GLY A 240 9.47 7.49 17.59
CA GLY A 240 10.69 7.20 18.35
C GLY A 240 11.85 8.06 17.89
N ASP A 241 12.97 8.00 18.62
CA ASP A 241 14.21 8.64 18.26
C ASP A 241 15.38 7.64 18.44
N PRO A 242 15.91 7.08 17.36
CA PRO A 242 15.45 7.22 15.96
C PRO A 242 14.07 6.57 15.72
N PRO A 243 13.37 7.00 14.65
CA PRO A 243 12.10 6.36 14.27
C PRO A 243 12.35 4.91 13.82
N ARG A 244 11.51 4.00 14.29
CA ARG A 244 11.55 2.59 13.89
C ARG A 244 10.85 2.39 12.56
N MET A 245 11.41 1.55 11.70
CA MET A 245 10.75 1.08 10.48
C MET A 245 10.10 -0.28 10.72
N VAL A 246 8.89 -0.44 10.20
CA VAL A 246 8.14 -1.72 10.17
C VAL A 246 7.80 -2.01 8.71
N LEU A 247 8.17 -3.19 8.21
CA LEU A 247 8.04 -3.56 6.80
C LEU A 247 7.37 -4.92 6.66
N CYS A 248 6.37 -5.01 5.79
CA CYS A 248 5.80 -6.26 5.30
C CYS A 248 6.65 -6.84 4.17
N GLY A 249 7.09 -8.08 4.32
CA GLY A 249 7.89 -8.73 3.30
C GLY A 249 7.64 -10.23 3.20
N GLY A 250 8.15 -10.82 2.13
CA GLY A 250 8.06 -12.24 1.85
C GLY A 250 9.17 -12.72 0.94
N ARG A 251 9.30 -14.03 0.82
CA ARG A 251 10.26 -14.66 -0.07
C ARG A 251 9.66 -14.84 -1.47
N GLY A 252 10.23 -14.19 -2.46
CA GLY A 252 9.73 -14.20 -3.84
C GLY A 252 8.46 -13.37 -4.01
N SER A 253 7.92 -13.33 -5.20
CA SER A 253 6.71 -12.58 -5.56
C SER A 253 5.51 -13.50 -5.79
N PRO A 254 4.28 -12.98 -5.86
CA PRO A 254 3.08 -13.76 -6.15
C PRO A 254 3.21 -14.67 -7.39
N GLY A 255 3.86 -14.18 -8.45
CA GLY A 255 4.13 -14.97 -9.64
C GLY A 255 5.08 -16.15 -9.40
N VAL A 256 6.04 -16.02 -8.48
CA VAL A 256 6.93 -17.11 -8.07
C VAL A 256 6.14 -18.12 -7.23
N TRP A 257 5.36 -17.65 -6.25
CA TRP A 257 4.57 -18.54 -5.37
C TRP A 257 3.61 -19.42 -6.17
N SER A 258 2.90 -18.82 -7.13
CA SER A 258 1.96 -19.55 -7.99
C SER A 258 2.66 -20.58 -8.88
N ARG A 259 3.78 -20.19 -9.52
CA ARG A 259 4.52 -21.06 -10.45
C ARG A 259 5.18 -22.24 -9.75
N GLU A 260 5.81 -21.98 -8.59
CA GLU A 260 6.59 -22.96 -7.84
C GLU A 260 5.76 -23.67 -6.77
N LYS A 261 4.50 -23.25 -6.57
CA LYS A 261 3.56 -23.77 -5.54
C LYS A 261 4.16 -23.71 -4.14
N ILE A 262 4.83 -22.61 -3.84
CA ILE A 262 5.41 -22.33 -2.52
C ILE A 262 4.61 -21.27 -1.78
N HIS A 263 4.76 -21.24 -0.47
CA HIS A 263 4.21 -20.17 0.37
C HIS A 263 5.13 -18.94 0.33
N PRO A 264 4.60 -17.72 0.57
CA PRO A 264 5.37 -16.49 0.61
C PRO A 264 6.42 -16.44 1.72
N HIS A 265 6.31 -17.30 2.77
CA HIS A 265 7.10 -17.18 3.99
C HIS A 265 7.11 -15.74 4.49
N GLY A 266 5.89 -15.17 4.60
CA GLY A 266 5.70 -13.77 4.94
C GLY A 266 6.18 -13.45 6.33
N CYS A 267 6.81 -12.29 6.50
CA CYS A 267 7.25 -11.81 7.79
C CYS A 267 7.10 -10.30 7.91
N ILE A 268 7.04 -9.84 9.15
CA ILE A 268 7.17 -8.44 9.49
C ILE A 268 8.61 -8.19 9.93
N LEU A 269 9.22 -7.17 9.37
CA LEU A 269 10.61 -6.80 9.56
C LEU A 269 10.69 -5.48 10.30
N LEU A 270 11.63 -5.35 11.20
CA LEU A 270 11.88 -4.17 12.02
C LEU A 270 13.31 -3.68 11.81
N SER A 271 13.47 -2.35 11.68
CA SER A 271 14.77 -1.68 11.70
C SER A 271 14.74 -0.51 12.67
N GLU A 272 15.79 -0.41 13.49
CA GLU A 272 16.01 0.65 14.49
C GLU A 272 17.07 1.67 14.02
N ASP A 273 17.68 1.46 12.86
CA ASP A 273 18.84 2.20 12.37
C ASP A 273 18.65 2.73 10.95
N ALA A 274 17.42 3.19 10.68
CA ALA A 274 17.05 3.77 9.38
C ALA A 274 17.27 2.82 8.20
N GLY A 275 16.94 1.54 8.37
CA GLY A 275 16.97 0.53 7.33
C GLY A 275 18.34 -0.09 7.06
N GLU A 276 19.38 0.23 7.85
CA GLU A 276 20.70 -0.38 7.63
C GLU A 276 20.73 -1.84 8.03
N ASN A 277 20.02 -2.21 9.12
CA ASN A 277 19.88 -3.61 9.57
C ASN A 277 18.42 -3.93 9.90
N TRP A 278 18.03 -5.18 9.60
CA TRP A 278 16.70 -5.68 9.80
C TRP A 278 16.66 -6.93 10.67
N ARG A 279 15.61 -7.06 11.45
CA ARG A 279 15.28 -8.28 12.21
C ARG A 279 13.82 -8.66 11.99
N VAL A 280 13.51 -9.92 12.12
CA VAL A 280 12.12 -10.42 12.03
C VAL A 280 11.39 -10.20 13.36
N SER A 281 10.18 -9.67 13.30
CA SER A 281 9.25 -9.65 14.43
C SER A 281 8.57 -11.03 14.54
N THR A 282 8.70 -11.67 15.70
CA THR A 282 8.24 -13.06 15.89
C THR A 282 7.29 -13.26 17.06
N GLN A 283 7.10 -12.25 17.91
CA GLN A 283 6.23 -12.41 19.09
C GLN A 283 4.75 -12.28 18.69
N GLY A 284 3.94 -13.28 19.06
CA GLY A 284 2.51 -13.31 18.77
C GLY A 284 2.13 -13.71 17.34
N LEU A 285 3.12 -14.00 16.50
CA LEU A 285 2.92 -14.52 15.14
C LEU A 285 3.32 -16.01 15.11
N GLU A 286 2.73 -16.76 14.18
CA GLU A 286 3.14 -18.15 13.96
C GLU A 286 4.60 -18.19 13.49
N LYS A 287 5.36 -19.16 13.99
CA LYS A 287 6.81 -19.29 13.75
C LYS A 287 7.14 -19.53 12.28
N GLU A 288 6.25 -20.17 11.55
CA GLU A 288 6.27 -20.35 10.10
C GLU A 288 4.97 -19.81 9.55
N ASN A 289 4.92 -18.50 9.29
CA ASN A 289 3.73 -17.87 8.74
C ASN A 289 3.66 -18.14 7.23
N PRO A 290 2.70 -18.98 6.76
CA PRO A 290 2.54 -19.24 5.35
C PRO A 290 1.89 -18.07 4.61
N TRP A 291 1.43 -17.06 5.35
CA TRP A 291 0.70 -15.93 4.82
C TRP A 291 1.61 -14.74 4.55
N MET A 292 1.23 -13.95 3.56
CA MET A 292 1.87 -12.67 3.28
C MET A 292 1.23 -11.58 4.13
N PRO A 293 2.00 -10.76 4.87
CA PRO A 293 1.53 -9.48 5.38
C PRO A 293 1.41 -8.50 4.21
N TRP A 294 0.18 -8.07 3.89
CA TRP A 294 -0.10 -7.23 2.74
C TRP A 294 -0.21 -5.77 3.05
N VAL A 295 -0.76 -5.45 4.21
CA VAL A 295 -1.08 -4.07 4.59
C VAL A 295 -0.63 -3.78 6.02
N LEU A 296 -0.04 -2.60 6.20
CA LEU A 296 0.24 -1.98 7.49
C LEU A 296 -0.57 -0.69 7.61
N LEU A 297 -1.14 -0.45 8.78
CA LEU A 297 -1.91 0.76 9.05
C LEU A 297 -1.54 1.31 10.41
N HIS A 298 -1.28 2.60 10.49
CA HIS A 298 -1.21 3.27 11.78
C HIS A 298 -2.55 3.21 12.50
N HIS A 299 -2.50 3.01 13.81
CA HIS A 299 -3.69 3.19 14.64
C HIS A 299 -4.14 4.66 14.57
N PRO A 300 -5.44 4.95 14.45
CA PRO A 300 -5.91 6.30 14.22
C PRO A 300 -5.60 7.31 15.35
N THR A 301 -5.39 6.84 16.58
CA THR A 301 -5.20 7.67 17.78
C THR A 301 -4.01 7.29 18.64
N ASP A 302 -3.40 6.12 18.44
CA ASP A 302 -2.22 5.65 19.18
C ASP A 302 -1.00 5.54 18.28
N SER A 303 -0.03 6.45 18.41
CA SER A 303 1.17 6.49 17.57
C SER A 303 2.15 5.34 17.80
N SER A 304 1.97 4.54 18.87
CA SER A 304 2.76 3.34 19.14
C SER A 304 2.13 2.09 18.56
N ALA A 305 0.87 2.16 18.14
CA ALA A 305 0.12 1.02 17.67
C ALA A 305 -0.06 1.03 16.14
N LEU A 306 -0.09 -0.18 15.57
CA LEU A 306 -0.35 -0.40 14.15
C LEU A 306 -1.09 -1.72 13.94
N PHE A 307 -1.78 -1.80 12.81
CA PHE A 307 -2.46 -3.01 12.35
C PHE A 307 -1.70 -3.64 11.19
N CYS A 308 -1.76 -4.96 11.10
CA CYS A 308 -1.26 -5.71 9.96
C CYS A 308 -2.32 -6.68 9.44
N GLY A 309 -2.73 -6.50 8.19
CA GLY A 309 -3.59 -7.43 7.46
C GLY A 309 -2.77 -8.47 6.72
N MET A 310 -3.10 -9.75 6.93
CA MET A 310 -2.39 -10.89 6.33
C MET A 310 -3.34 -11.80 5.56
N GLY A 311 -2.78 -12.57 4.65
CA GLY A 311 -3.53 -13.64 4.00
C GLY A 311 -2.72 -14.53 3.06
N ASP A 312 -3.32 -15.66 2.70
CA ASP A 312 -2.75 -16.67 1.81
C ASP A 312 -3.01 -16.37 0.32
N GLY A 313 -3.87 -15.38 0.01
CA GLY A 313 -4.22 -14.97 -1.35
C GLY A 313 -3.21 -13.99 -1.92
N ALA A 314 -2.76 -14.25 -3.15
CA ALA A 314 -2.17 -13.20 -3.97
C ALA A 314 -3.27 -12.26 -4.47
N ARG A 315 -2.96 -10.98 -4.69
CA ARG A 315 -3.88 -10.04 -5.35
C ARG A 315 -4.28 -10.60 -6.71
N GLY A 316 -5.55 -10.48 -7.07
CA GLY A 316 -6.27 -11.20 -8.09
C GLY A 316 -5.87 -11.05 -9.56
N TYR A 317 -4.59 -10.89 -9.87
CA TYR A 317 -4.09 -10.79 -11.26
C TYR A 317 -3.82 -12.15 -11.88
N GLY A 318 -4.88 -12.94 -12.12
CA GLY A 318 -4.77 -14.17 -12.88
C GLY A 318 -3.87 -15.27 -12.30
N PHE A 319 -3.30 -15.05 -11.14
CA PHE A 319 -2.69 -16.06 -10.31
C PHE A 319 -3.79 -16.60 -9.41
N ASP A 320 -4.14 -17.86 -9.54
CA ASP A 320 -5.08 -18.68 -8.76
C ASP A 320 -5.58 -18.02 -7.46
N ALA A 321 -6.16 -16.80 -7.61
CA ALA A 321 -6.69 -16.02 -6.51
C ALA A 321 -7.90 -16.78 -6.00
N ARG A 322 -7.68 -17.63 -4.99
CA ARG A 322 -8.76 -18.36 -4.34
C ARG A 322 -9.69 -17.33 -3.73
N ILE A 323 -10.84 -17.12 -4.36
CA ILE A 323 -11.90 -16.30 -3.79
C ILE A 323 -12.12 -16.79 -2.37
N GLY A 324 -11.92 -15.90 -1.37
CA GLY A 324 -12.16 -16.23 0.01
C GLY A 324 -11.00 -16.86 0.79
N GLY A 325 -9.76 -16.85 0.31
CA GLY A 325 -8.58 -17.34 1.06
C GLY A 325 -8.61 -17.07 2.55
N LYS A 326 -7.66 -17.61 3.32
CA LYS A 326 -7.59 -17.41 4.76
C LYS A 326 -6.73 -16.20 5.10
N GLY A 327 -7.16 -15.41 6.07
CA GLY A 327 -6.46 -14.24 6.54
C GLY A 327 -6.76 -13.91 8.00
N ALA A 328 -6.06 -12.90 8.49
CA ALA A 328 -6.26 -12.34 9.82
C ALA A 328 -5.84 -10.86 9.84
N LEU A 329 -6.40 -10.12 10.78
CA LEU A 329 -5.93 -8.79 11.17
C LEU A 329 -5.27 -8.91 12.54
N TYR A 330 -4.04 -8.47 12.62
CA TYR A 330 -3.28 -8.36 13.86
C TYR A 330 -3.11 -6.89 14.25
N MET A 331 -2.86 -6.66 15.53
CA MET A 331 -2.47 -5.35 16.06
C MET A 331 -1.22 -5.49 16.91
N SER A 332 -0.32 -4.54 16.78
CA SER A 332 0.79 -4.29 17.69
C SER A 332 0.52 -3.02 18.47
N ARG A 333 0.91 -2.97 19.75
CA ARG A 333 0.87 -1.77 20.61
C ARG A 333 2.26 -1.32 21.06
N ASP A 334 3.29 -1.96 20.56
CA ASP A 334 4.69 -1.79 20.92
C ASP A 334 5.58 -1.56 19.69
N ARG A 335 5.04 -0.86 18.71
CA ARG A 335 5.72 -0.49 17.46
C ARG A 335 6.22 -1.69 16.65
N GLY A 336 5.46 -2.79 16.67
CA GLY A 336 5.72 -3.99 15.88
C GLY A 336 6.56 -5.06 16.57
N ASP A 337 6.91 -4.92 17.86
CA ASP A 337 7.65 -5.96 18.57
C ASP A 337 6.81 -7.22 18.83
N SER A 338 5.54 -7.01 19.20
CA SER A 338 4.61 -8.12 19.42
C SER A 338 3.26 -7.85 18.75
N TRP A 339 2.54 -8.93 18.45
CA TRP A 339 1.29 -8.90 17.70
C TRP A 339 0.21 -9.72 18.38
N GLU A 340 -0.99 -9.17 18.48
CA GLU A 340 -2.17 -9.85 18.97
C GLU A 340 -3.26 -9.90 17.87
N PRO A 341 -4.01 -10.99 17.73
CA PRO A 341 -5.06 -11.06 16.72
C PRO A 341 -6.25 -10.17 17.10
N VAL A 342 -6.67 -9.32 16.19
CA VAL A 342 -7.92 -8.54 16.25
C VAL A 342 -9.07 -9.32 15.63
N MET A 343 -8.79 -9.94 14.47
CA MET A 343 -9.73 -10.80 13.75
C MET A 343 -8.97 -12.00 13.17
N GLN A 344 -9.54 -13.18 13.32
CA GLN A 344 -9.03 -14.43 12.74
C GLN A 344 -10.08 -15.08 11.84
N ASN A 345 -9.65 -15.99 11.00
CA ASN A 345 -10.52 -16.70 10.05
C ASN A 345 -11.28 -15.75 9.12
N THR A 346 -10.67 -14.62 8.78
CA THR A 346 -11.15 -13.71 7.74
C THR A 346 -10.79 -14.27 6.36
N PRO A 347 -11.40 -13.79 5.28
CA PRO A 347 -10.78 -13.89 3.95
C PRO A 347 -9.40 -13.20 3.95
N SER A 348 -8.54 -13.54 2.96
CA SER A 348 -7.24 -12.90 2.79
C SER A 348 -7.37 -11.38 2.68
N ILE A 349 -6.72 -10.64 3.58
CA ILE A 349 -6.81 -9.17 3.64
C ILE A 349 -5.78 -8.58 2.68
N LEU A 350 -6.24 -7.82 1.69
CA LEU A 350 -5.41 -7.25 0.63
C LEU A 350 -5.12 -5.76 0.83
N THR A 351 -6.10 -5.03 1.34
CA THR A 351 -5.98 -3.64 1.79
C THR A 351 -7.03 -3.39 2.87
N ALA A 352 -6.79 -2.41 3.70
CA ALA A 352 -7.71 -2.07 4.78
C ALA A 352 -7.64 -0.57 5.10
N TRP A 353 -8.64 -0.10 5.84
CA TRP A 353 -8.65 1.20 6.48
C TRP A 353 -9.27 1.07 7.87
N VAL A 354 -8.72 1.78 8.85
CA VAL A 354 -9.23 1.79 10.23
C VAL A 354 -9.50 3.24 10.63
N ALA A 355 -10.72 3.48 11.08
CA ALA A 355 -11.19 4.80 11.52
C ALA A 355 -11.77 4.75 12.94
N PRO A 356 -11.78 5.85 13.68
CA PRO A 356 -12.63 5.99 14.85
C PRO A 356 -14.12 5.82 14.45
N ASN A 357 -14.93 5.25 15.34
CA ASN A 357 -16.35 5.01 15.08
C ASN A 357 -17.20 6.14 15.65
#